data_781ba20bfc22822a2cb6624bceb92867
#
_entry.id   781ba20bfc22822a2cb6624bceb92867
#
_cell.length_a   1.000
_cell.length_b   1.000
_cell.length_c   1.000
_cell.angle_alpha   90.00
_cell.angle_beta   90.00
_cell.angle_gamma   90.00
#
_symmetry.space_group_name_H-M   'P 1'
#
loop_
_entity.id
_entity.type
_entity.pdbx_description
1 polymer ?
#
loop_
_entity_poly.entity_id
_entity_poly.type
_entity_poly.pdbx_seq_one_letter_code
_entity_poly.pdbx_strand_id
1 'polypeptide(L)'
;MKYLVCNFKNKLLKEDILKYIGSLRDIETKVKLILCPTSIYLGMFEKCGYELGVQDISSFMDKTITGETNASQVKSLGAKYVIVGHSERRIYKHEINIDFINKINNAVENGLNVIYAIGETLNDKENGRTYEVLEKQISEVLNNVEIKNIMIAYEPVWAIGTGKVPEADEIKENIKFINDIVMEKYEEKLDILY
;
A
#
# COMPACT_ATOMS: atom_id res chain seq x y z
N MET A 1 -8.60 -12.35 -8.11
CA MET A 1 -9.30 -12.33 -6.79
C MET A 1 -9.70 -10.90 -6.52
N LYS A 2 -10.76 -10.62 -5.71
CA LYS A 2 -11.08 -9.23 -5.31
C LYS A 2 -10.49 -8.96 -3.94
N TYR A 3 -9.91 -7.78 -3.75
CA TYR A 3 -9.31 -7.34 -2.48
C TYR A 3 -10.03 -6.11 -1.95
N LEU A 4 -10.06 -5.99 -0.63
CA LEU A 4 -10.43 -4.76 0.07
C LEU A 4 -9.36 -4.47 1.12
N VAL A 5 -8.60 -3.40 0.93
CA VAL A 5 -7.53 -2.98 1.83
C VAL A 5 -8.03 -1.85 2.72
N CYS A 6 -8.03 -2.09 4.02
CA CYS A 6 -8.47 -1.14 5.03
C CYS A 6 -7.26 -0.46 5.68
N ASN A 7 -6.88 0.70 5.17
CA ASN A 7 -5.88 1.55 5.82
C ASN A 7 -6.52 2.37 6.93
N PHE A 8 -6.30 1.98 8.19
CA PHE A 8 -6.89 2.66 9.35
C PHE A 8 -6.23 4.00 9.67
N LYS A 9 -5.10 4.28 9.01
CA LYS A 9 -4.28 5.44 9.34
C LYS A 9 -3.98 5.48 10.84
N ASN A 10 -3.98 6.63 11.49
CA ASN A 10 -3.73 6.77 12.94
C ASN A 10 -4.97 7.23 13.73
N LYS A 11 -6.17 6.86 13.28
CA LYS A 11 -7.42 7.41 13.82
C LYS A 11 -8.01 6.65 15.01
N LEU A 12 -7.77 5.33 15.09
CA LEU A 12 -8.45 4.48 16.07
C LEU A 12 -7.66 4.38 17.37
N LEU A 13 -8.36 4.48 18.48
CA LEU A 13 -7.86 4.16 19.82
C LEU A 13 -8.12 2.68 20.15
N LYS A 14 -7.52 2.19 21.23
CA LYS A 14 -7.63 0.79 21.66
C LYS A 14 -9.08 0.31 21.78
N GLU A 15 -9.94 1.13 22.39
CA GLU A 15 -11.35 0.82 22.60
C GLU A 15 -12.12 0.72 21.28
N ASP A 16 -11.78 1.57 20.31
CA ASP A 16 -12.39 1.55 18.96
C ASP A 16 -11.98 0.30 18.20
N ILE A 17 -10.71 -0.09 18.33
CA ILE A 17 -10.17 -1.31 17.73
C ILE A 17 -10.87 -2.55 18.29
N LEU A 18 -11.07 -2.63 19.61
CA LEU A 18 -11.77 -3.76 20.22
C LEU A 18 -13.21 -3.87 19.71
N LYS A 19 -13.92 -2.74 19.59
CA LYS A 19 -15.28 -2.70 18.99
C LYS A 19 -15.25 -3.14 17.53
N TYR A 20 -14.27 -2.62 16.76
CA TYR A 20 -14.13 -2.94 15.34
C TYR A 20 -13.86 -4.45 15.13
N ILE A 21 -12.91 -5.04 15.87
CA ILE A 21 -12.64 -6.48 15.81
C ILE A 21 -13.89 -7.28 16.17
N GLY A 22 -14.65 -6.83 17.18
CA GLY A 22 -15.93 -7.44 17.55
C GLY A 22 -16.93 -7.46 16.40
N SER A 23 -17.04 -6.35 15.66
CA SER A 23 -17.97 -6.23 14.52
C SER A 23 -17.58 -7.05 13.30
N LEU A 24 -16.32 -7.49 13.20
CA LEU A 24 -15.84 -8.31 12.08
C LEU A 24 -16.17 -9.79 12.21
N ARG A 25 -16.50 -10.29 13.41
CA ARG A 25 -16.59 -11.73 13.70
C ARG A 25 -17.56 -12.51 12.83
N ASP A 26 -18.65 -11.86 12.44
CA ASP A 26 -19.77 -12.49 11.73
C ASP A 26 -19.85 -12.03 10.26
N ILE A 27 -18.79 -11.41 9.72
CA ILE A 27 -18.80 -10.95 8.34
C ILE A 27 -18.36 -12.09 7.41
N GLU A 28 -19.30 -12.62 6.65
CA GLU A 28 -19.00 -13.48 5.51
C GLU A 28 -18.72 -12.63 4.26
N THR A 29 -17.57 -12.83 3.64
CA THR A 29 -17.19 -12.10 2.43
C THR A 29 -16.46 -12.99 1.41
N LYS A 30 -16.72 -12.72 0.13
CA LYS A 30 -15.98 -13.32 -1.00
C LYS A 30 -14.75 -12.50 -1.41
N VAL A 31 -14.56 -11.35 -0.77
CA VAL A 31 -13.44 -10.44 -1.00
C VAL A 31 -12.34 -10.74 0.00
N LYS A 32 -11.11 -10.73 -0.41
CA LYS A 32 -9.97 -10.85 0.49
C LYS A 32 -9.80 -9.53 1.25
N LEU A 33 -10.15 -9.55 2.53
CA LEU A 33 -10.06 -8.39 3.40
C LEU A 33 -8.66 -8.32 4.02
N ILE A 34 -7.97 -7.19 3.82
CA ILE A 34 -6.64 -6.92 4.37
C ILE A 34 -6.78 -5.73 5.33
N LEU A 35 -6.50 -5.96 6.61
CA LEU A 35 -6.61 -4.95 7.65
C LEU A 35 -5.23 -4.36 7.95
N CYS A 36 -5.07 -3.06 7.78
CA CYS A 36 -3.81 -2.35 8.00
C CYS A 36 -3.94 -1.35 9.17
N PRO A 37 -3.90 -1.82 10.43
CA PRO A 37 -3.85 -0.95 11.59
C PRO A 37 -2.48 -0.27 11.72
N THR A 38 -2.37 0.70 12.65
CA THR A 38 -1.07 1.19 13.10
C THR A 38 -0.27 0.06 13.75
N SER A 39 1.06 0.08 13.61
CA SER A 39 1.95 -0.96 14.12
C SER A 39 1.76 -1.23 15.62
N ILE A 40 1.47 -0.19 16.42
CA ILE A 40 1.23 -0.30 17.86
C ILE A 40 0.04 -1.20 18.22
N TYR A 41 -0.92 -1.36 17.30
CA TYR A 41 -2.13 -2.17 17.52
C TYR A 41 -2.18 -3.45 16.69
N LEU A 42 -1.14 -3.74 15.91
CA LEU A 42 -1.12 -4.89 15.00
C LEU A 42 -1.42 -6.21 15.73
N GLY A 43 -0.78 -6.43 16.88
CA GLY A 43 -0.98 -7.66 17.69
C GLY A 43 -2.42 -7.89 18.18
N MET A 44 -3.25 -6.84 18.23
CA MET A 44 -4.66 -7.00 18.61
C MET A 44 -5.49 -7.68 17.51
N PHE A 45 -5.03 -7.65 16.26
CA PHE A 45 -5.71 -8.24 15.11
C PHE A 45 -5.25 -9.68 14.78
N GLU A 46 -4.27 -10.22 15.49
CA GLU A 46 -3.63 -11.52 15.19
C GLU A 46 -4.63 -12.68 15.00
N LYS A 47 -5.76 -12.63 15.73
CA LYS A 47 -6.82 -13.67 15.71
C LYS A 47 -8.15 -13.16 15.13
N CYS A 48 -8.12 -12.11 14.32
CA CYS A 48 -9.37 -11.54 13.78
C CYS A 48 -9.97 -12.35 12.61
N GLY A 49 -9.24 -13.34 12.07
CA GLY A 49 -9.71 -14.20 10.98
C GLY A 49 -9.51 -13.61 9.56
N TYR A 50 -8.93 -12.43 9.45
CA TYR A 50 -8.66 -11.75 8.18
C TYR A 50 -7.15 -11.61 7.93
N GLU A 51 -6.78 -11.21 6.70
CA GLU A 51 -5.38 -10.96 6.39
C GLU A 51 -4.91 -9.67 7.07
N LEU A 52 -3.71 -9.71 7.64
CA LEU A 52 -3.10 -8.53 8.25
C LEU A 52 -2.09 -7.87 7.32
N GLY A 53 -2.16 -6.56 7.28
CA GLY A 53 -1.16 -5.70 6.68
C GLY A 53 -0.68 -4.65 7.67
N VAL A 54 0.39 -3.97 7.32
CA VAL A 54 0.90 -2.79 8.04
C VAL A 54 0.94 -1.59 7.12
N GLN A 55 0.85 -0.41 7.70
CA GLN A 55 0.79 0.84 6.94
C GLN A 55 2.14 1.28 6.40
N ASP A 56 3.23 0.79 6.98
CA ASP A 56 4.61 1.10 6.60
C ASP A 56 5.61 0.19 7.35
N ILE A 57 6.84 0.12 6.84
CA ILE A 57 8.00 -0.50 7.50
C ILE A 57 9.24 0.37 7.29
N SER A 58 10.30 0.08 8.06
CA SER A 58 11.59 0.75 7.91
C SER A 58 12.21 0.54 6.53
N SER A 59 12.80 1.58 5.97
CA SER A 59 13.67 1.49 4.78
C SER A 59 15.08 1.00 5.12
N PHE A 60 15.42 0.90 6.40
CA PHE A 60 16.74 0.44 6.84
C PHE A 60 16.76 -1.08 7.04
N MET A 61 17.78 -1.75 6.52
CA MET A 61 18.07 -3.15 6.82
C MET A 61 18.60 -3.33 8.24
N ASP A 62 19.29 -2.31 8.76
CA ASP A 62 19.79 -2.30 10.12
C ASP A 62 18.64 -2.26 11.13
N LYS A 63 18.64 -3.20 12.06
CA LYS A 63 17.61 -3.36 13.09
C LYS A 63 17.88 -2.53 14.36
N THR A 64 18.92 -1.70 14.35
CA THR A 64 19.35 -0.91 15.52
C THR A 64 18.81 0.53 15.51
N ILE A 65 17.97 0.89 14.52
CA ILE A 65 17.42 2.24 14.37
C ILE A 65 16.24 2.43 15.32
N THR A 66 16.41 3.32 16.28
CA THR A 66 15.37 3.64 17.27
C THR A 66 14.11 4.22 16.61
N GLY A 67 12.95 3.70 16.99
CA GLY A 67 11.64 4.18 16.53
C GLY A 67 11.13 3.56 15.23
N GLU A 68 11.95 2.78 14.53
CA GLU A 68 11.57 2.10 13.31
C GLU A 68 10.80 0.80 13.57
N THR A 69 9.93 0.46 12.62
CA THR A 69 9.18 -0.81 12.60
C THR A 69 9.80 -1.73 11.55
N ASN A 70 10.42 -2.81 11.98
CA ASN A 70 11.13 -3.73 11.10
C ASN A 70 10.16 -4.75 10.46
N ALA A 71 10.42 -5.16 9.20
CA ALA A 71 9.62 -6.15 8.47
C ALA A 71 9.49 -7.48 9.21
N SER A 72 10.57 -7.98 9.82
CA SER A 72 10.53 -9.23 10.58
C SER A 72 9.66 -9.13 11.84
N GLN A 73 9.61 -7.97 12.51
CA GLN A 73 8.75 -7.77 13.67
C GLN A 73 7.27 -7.86 13.28
N VAL A 74 6.86 -7.14 12.22
CA VAL A 74 5.45 -7.19 11.80
C VAL A 74 5.07 -8.56 11.25
N LYS A 75 5.99 -9.24 10.56
CA LYS A 75 5.81 -10.64 10.13
C LYS A 75 5.58 -11.58 11.30
N SER A 76 6.30 -11.42 12.41
CA SER A 76 6.16 -12.23 13.62
C SER A 76 4.79 -12.08 14.29
N LEU A 77 4.10 -10.96 14.04
CA LEU A 77 2.73 -10.69 14.48
C LEU A 77 1.66 -11.13 13.46
N GLY A 78 2.05 -11.91 12.45
CA GLY A 78 1.12 -12.45 11.45
C GLY A 78 0.83 -11.53 10.27
N ALA A 79 1.49 -10.37 10.13
CA ALA A 79 1.32 -9.54 8.95
C ALA A 79 1.78 -10.28 7.69
N LYS A 80 1.00 -10.14 6.62
CA LYS A 80 1.27 -10.69 5.29
C LYS A 80 1.44 -9.62 4.23
N TYR A 81 1.03 -8.38 4.52
CA TYR A 81 1.04 -7.26 3.59
C TYR A 81 1.67 -6.03 4.21
N VAL A 82 2.23 -5.17 3.36
CA VAL A 82 2.71 -3.84 3.75
C VAL A 82 2.34 -2.81 2.68
N ILE A 83 1.88 -1.64 3.10
CA ILE A 83 1.69 -0.49 2.21
C ILE A 83 3.02 0.24 2.10
N VAL A 84 3.47 0.50 0.86
CA VAL A 84 4.70 1.26 0.59
C VAL A 84 4.37 2.40 -0.38
N GLY A 85 4.93 3.57 -0.16
CA GLY A 85 4.82 4.70 -1.07
C GLY A 85 3.50 5.46 -1.03
N HIS A 86 2.65 5.24 0.00
CA HIS A 86 1.42 6.01 0.20
C HIS A 86 1.69 7.51 0.14
N SER A 87 0.80 8.28 -0.48
CA SER A 87 0.96 9.73 -0.69
C SER A 87 1.31 10.51 0.58
N GLU A 88 0.72 10.15 1.71
CA GLU A 88 1.04 10.78 3.00
C GLU A 88 2.50 10.58 3.43
N ARG A 89 3.12 9.44 3.06
CA ARG A 89 4.54 9.19 3.32
C ARG A 89 5.43 10.07 2.44
N ARG A 90 5.06 10.23 1.17
CA ARG A 90 5.73 11.14 0.24
C ARG A 90 5.64 12.59 0.71
N ILE A 91 4.45 13.05 1.11
CA ILE A 91 4.17 14.46 1.47
C ILE A 91 4.72 14.80 2.86
N TYR A 92 4.38 14.01 3.90
CA TYR A 92 4.66 14.40 5.29
C TYR A 92 5.96 13.81 5.84
N LYS A 93 6.48 12.75 5.24
CA LYS A 93 7.74 12.12 5.65
C LYS A 93 8.86 12.33 4.65
N HIS A 94 8.55 12.99 3.51
CA HIS A 94 9.51 13.29 2.45
C HIS A 94 10.24 12.05 1.93
N GLU A 95 9.57 10.89 1.97
CA GLU A 95 10.12 9.66 1.43
C GLU A 95 10.25 9.74 -0.09
N ILE A 96 11.35 9.24 -0.59
CA ILE A 96 11.73 9.23 -2.00
C ILE A 96 11.87 7.79 -2.52
N ASN A 97 12.12 7.63 -3.81
CA ASN A 97 12.11 6.32 -4.45
C ASN A 97 13.09 5.32 -3.83
N ILE A 98 14.25 5.78 -3.36
CA ILE A 98 15.21 4.88 -2.70
C ILE A 98 14.66 4.30 -1.40
N ASP A 99 13.85 5.06 -0.67
CA ASP A 99 13.18 4.55 0.54
C ASP A 99 12.18 3.46 0.16
N PHE A 100 11.40 3.66 -0.92
CA PHE A 100 10.43 2.67 -1.39
C PHE A 100 11.11 1.40 -1.89
N ILE A 101 12.19 1.52 -2.66
CA ILE A 101 13.02 0.39 -3.11
C ILE A 101 13.51 -0.41 -1.90
N ASN A 102 14.08 0.24 -0.91
CA ASN A 102 14.58 -0.40 0.29
C ASN A 102 13.46 -1.08 1.10
N LYS A 103 12.31 -0.42 1.27
CA LYS A 103 11.13 -1.00 1.94
C LYS A 103 10.58 -2.21 1.21
N ILE A 104 10.50 -2.17 -0.12
CA ILE A 104 10.05 -3.29 -0.93
C ILE A 104 11.00 -4.48 -0.77
N ASN A 105 12.30 -4.25 -0.87
CA ASN A 105 13.30 -5.30 -0.69
C ASN A 105 13.21 -5.91 0.73
N ASN A 106 13.14 -5.07 1.77
CA ASN A 106 12.94 -5.52 3.15
C ASN A 106 11.66 -6.36 3.32
N ALA A 107 10.58 -5.95 2.68
CA ALA A 107 9.31 -6.67 2.72
C ALA A 107 9.43 -8.05 2.06
N VAL A 108 9.94 -8.10 0.84
CA VAL A 108 10.07 -9.32 0.03
C VAL A 108 11.01 -10.32 0.71
N GLU A 109 12.15 -9.89 1.22
CA GLU A 109 13.10 -10.73 1.96
C GLU A 109 12.49 -11.35 3.22
N ASN A 110 11.52 -10.66 3.85
CA ASN A 110 10.80 -11.18 5.01
C ASN A 110 9.47 -11.89 4.64
N GLY A 111 9.21 -12.13 3.36
CA GLY A 111 8.03 -12.83 2.86
C GLY A 111 6.71 -12.08 3.08
N LEU A 112 6.74 -10.76 3.00
CA LEU A 112 5.55 -9.91 2.94
C LEU A 112 5.17 -9.63 1.48
N ASN A 113 3.88 -9.49 1.21
CA ASN A 113 3.38 -8.94 -0.03
C ASN A 113 3.36 -7.41 0.08
N VAL A 114 3.70 -6.74 -1.00
CA VAL A 114 3.77 -5.27 -1.04
C VAL A 114 2.55 -4.71 -1.75
N ILE A 115 1.94 -3.68 -1.17
CA ILE A 115 0.94 -2.83 -1.81
C ILE A 115 1.64 -1.50 -2.10
N TYR A 116 2.18 -1.37 -3.32
CA TYR A 116 2.91 -0.18 -3.74
C TYR A 116 1.93 0.88 -4.23
N ALA A 117 1.84 1.99 -3.50
CA ALA A 117 0.94 3.09 -3.79
C ALA A 117 1.59 4.11 -4.74
N ILE A 118 0.85 4.42 -5.80
CA ILE A 118 1.23 5.40 -6.82
C ILE A 118 0.03 6.30 -7.15
N GLY A 119 0.31 7.51 -7.63
CA GLY A 119 -0.73 8.43 -8.04
C GLY A 119 -0.20 9.83 -8.30
N GLU A 120 -0.92 10.58 -9.10
CA GLU A 120 -0.62 11.94 -9.49
C GLU A 120 -1.24 12.98 -8.55
N THR A 121 -0.63 14.16 -8.47
CA THR A 121 -1.18 15.32 -7.77
C THR A 121 -2.21 16.05 -8.63
N LEU A 122 -2.97 16.99 -8.03
CA LEU A 122 -3.90 17.84 -8.79
C LEU A 122 -3.17 18.66 -9.87
N ASN A 123 -2.02 19.20 -9.52
CA ASN A 123 -1.20 19.95 -10.47
C ASN A 123 -0.74 19.10 -11.66
N ASP A 124 -0.41 17.83 -11.44
CA ASP A 124 -0.03 16.93 -12.53
C ASP A 124 -1.21 16.63 -13.43
N LYS A 125 -2.37 16.35 -12.85
CA LYS A 125 -3.62 16.12 -13.58
C LYS A 125 -4.01 17.33 -14.43
N GLU A 126 -4.05 18.52 -13.85
CA GLU A 126 -4.44 19.76 -14.55
C GLU A 126 -3.48 20.12 -15.70
N ASN A 127 -2.24 19.67 -15.63
CA ASN A 127 -1.24 19.83 -16.69
C ASN A 127 -1.14 18.62 -17.64
N GLY A 128 -2.06 17.66 -17.57
CA GLY A 128 -2.09 16.47 -18.44
C GLY A 128 -0.94 15.50 -18.25
N ARG A 129 -0.28 15.50 -17.09
CA ARG A 129 0.91 14.69 -16.80
C ARG A 129 0.62 13.39 -16.04
N THR A 130 -0.64 13.01 -15.88
CA THR A 130 -1.03 11.79 -15.13
C THR A 130 -0.21 10.58 -15.57
N TYR A 131 -0.18 10.28 -16.85
CA TYR A 131 0.50 9.10 -17.38
C TYR A 131 2.02 9.16 -17.22
N GLU A 132 2.63 10.32 -17.43
CA GLU A 132 4.06 10.55 -17.19
C GLU A 132 4.44 10.27 -15.74
N VAL A 133 3.64 10.76 -14.79
CA VAL A 133 3.86 10.56 -13.36
C VAL A 133 3.71 9.09 -12.96
N LEU A 134 2.65 8.42 -13.44
CA LEU A 134 2.42 7.01 -13.14
C LEU A 134 3.53 6.13 -13.72
N GLU A 135 3.92 6.33 -14.98
CA GLU A 135 5.03 5.60 -15.60
C GLU A 135 6.34 5.81 -14.88
N LYS A 136 6.63 7.05 -14.49
CA LYS A 136 7.84 7.40 -13.73
C LYS A 136 7.86 6.72 -12.38
N GLN A 137 6.78 6.79 -11.60
CA GLN A 137 6.70 6.14 -10.28
C GLN A 137 6.85 4.62 -10.37
N ILE A 138 6.27 3.99 -11.39
CA ILE A 138 6.44 2.55 -11.66
C ILE A 138 7.89 2.24 -12.01
N SER A 139 8.43 2.90 -13.02
CA SER A 139 9.73 2.54 -13.59
C SER A 139 10.89 2.82 -12.63
N GLU A 140 10.89 3.97 -11.93
CA GLU A 140 11.97 4.34 -11.02
C GLU A 140 12.07 3.41 -9.80
N VAL A 141 10.98 2.73 -9.43
CA VAL A 141 10.97 1.81 -8.30
C VAL A 141 11.04 0.36 -8.76
N LEU A 142 10.15 -0.08 -9.66
CA LEU A 142 10.07 -1.50 -10.04
C LEU A 142 11.28 -1.99 -10.85
N ASN A 143 12.01 -1.11 -11.54
CA ASN A 143 13.29 -1.49 -12.19
C ASN A 143 14.39 -1.90 -11.20
N ASN A 144 14.21 -1.65 -9.90
CA ASN A 144 15.25 -1.84 -8.89
C ASN A 144 14.84 -2.86 -7.80
N VAL A 145 13.75 -3.59 -8.00
CA VAL A 145 13.23 -4.57 -7.05
C VAL A 145 12.77 -5.85 -7.76
N GLU A 146 12.67 -6.95 -7.01
CA GLU A 146 11.96 -8.13 -7.48
C GLU A 146 10.45 -7.86 -7.41
N ILE A 147 9.76 -7.89 -8.57
CA ILE A 147 8.32 -7.55 -8.67
C ILE A 147 7.37 -8.64 -8.19
N LYS A 148 7.91 -9.80 -7.83
CA LYS A 148 7.13 -10.87 -7.24
C LYS A 148 6.49 -10.43 -5.92
N ASN A 149 5.22 -10.78 -5.74
CA ASN A 149 4.43 -10.41 -4.55
C ASN A 149 4.16 -8.89 -4.39
N ILE A 150 4.20 -8.15 -5.49
CA ILE A 150 3.81 -6.74 -5.53
C ILE A 150 2.40 -6.62 -6.11
N MET A 151 1.58 -5.78 -5.48
CA MET A 151 0.34 -5.23 -6.01
C MET A 151 0.53 -3.72 -6.15
N ILE A 152 -0.10 -3.10 -7.13
CA ILE A 152 -0.10 -1.63 -7.27
C ILE A 152 -1.42 -1.09 -6.73
N ALA A 153 -1.36 -0.07 -5.88
CA ALA A 153 -2.52 0.71 -5.47
C ALA A 153 -2.49 2.06 -6.18
N TYR A 154 -3.41 2.28 -7.12
CA TYR A 154 -3.59 3.57 -7.75
C TYR A 154 -4.43 4.45 -6.83
N GLU A 155 -3.82 5.51 -6.30
CA GLU A 155 -4.45 6.50 -5.44
C GLU A 155 -4.30 7.91 -6.03
N PRO A 156 -5.29 8.44 -6.78
CA PRO A 156 -5.21 9.82 -7.24
C PRO A 156 -5.13 10.77 -6.04
N VAL A 157 -3.93 11.33 -5.81
CA VAL A 157 -3.60 12.08 -4.58
C VAL A 157 -4.56 13.27 -4.37
N TRP A 158 -5.00 13.88 -5.46
CA TRP A 158 -5.94 15.00 -5.47
C TRP A 158 -7.36 14.64 -4.96
N ALA A 159 -7.71 13.36 -4.94
CA ALA A 159 -9.01 12.89 -4.44
C ALA A 159 -8.97 12.54 -2.95
N ILE A 160 -7.79 12.29 -2.37
CA ILE A 160 -7.66 11.84 -0.98
C ILE A 160 -8.04 12.95 0.00
N GLY A 161 -9.10 12.73 0.77
CA GLY A 161 -9.54 13.65 1.82
C GLY A 161 -10.14 14.98 1.34
N THR A 162 -10.34 15.15 0.03
CA THR A 162 -10.86 16.40 -0.56
C THR A 162 -12.36 16.38 -0.80
N GLY A 163 -13.00 15.20 -0.71
CA GLY A 163 -14.38 14.99 -1.13
C GLY A 163 -14.58 14.93 -2.66
N LYS A 164 -13.52 15.10 -3.45
CA LYS A 164 -13.55 14.87 -4.90
C LYS A 164 -13.46 13.38 -5.18
N VAL A 165 -14.24 12.92 -6.14
CA VAL A 165 -14.23 11.52 -6.61
C VAL A 165 -13.92 11.53 -8.09
N PRO A 166 -12.93 10.76 -8.56
CA PRO A 166 -12.68 10.61 -9.99
C PRO A 166 -13.86 9.93 -10.67
N GLU A 167 -14.06 10.22 -11.94
CA GLU A 167 -15.06 9.53 -12.77
C GLU A 167 -14.65 8.05 -12.96
N ALA A 168 -15.63 7.17 -12.99
CA ALA A 168 -15.36 5.73 -13.10
C ALA A 168 -14.58 5.34 -14.36
N ASP A 169 -14.79 6.04 -15.45
CA ASP A 169 -14.10 5.79 -16.71
C ASP A 169 -12.64 6.29 -16.65
N GLU A 170 -12.39 7.41 -16.00
CA GLU A 170 -11.02 7.90 -15.72
C GLU A 170 -10.23 6.86 -14.89
N ILE A 171 -10.85 6.29 -13.86
CA ILE A 171 -10.21 5.24 -13.04
C ILE A 171 -9.86 4.02 -13.90
N LYS A 172 -10.79 3.57 -14.76
CA LYS A 172 -10.57 2.42 -15.66
C LYS A 172 -9.44 2.68 -16.66
N GLU A 173 -9.40 3.88 -17.25
CA GLU A 173 -8.35 4.27 -18.18
C GLU A 173 -6.97 4.28 -17.51
N ASN A 174 -6.85 4.85 -16.30
CA ASN A 174 -5.61 4.88 -15.56
C ASN A 174 -5.16 3.48 -15.11
N ILE A 175 -6.09 2.62 -14.64
CA ILE A 175 -5.78 1.22 -14.33
C ILE A 175 -5.32 0.46 -15.58
N LYS A 176 -5.98 0.68 -16.71
CA LYS A 176 -5.56 0.07 -17.98
C LYS A 176 -4.16 0.51 -18.36
N PHE A 177 -3.86 1.79 -18.29
CA PHE A 177 -2.53 2.33 -18.58
C PHE A 177 -1.45 1.72 -17.67
N ILE A 178 -1.71 1.59 -16.36
CA ILE A 178 -0.80 0.95 -15.41
C ILE A 178 -0.55 -0.52 -15.80
N ASN A 179 -1.61 -1.26 -16.14
CA ASN A 179 -1.48 -2.65 -16.60
C ASN A 179 -0.65 -2.76 -17.89
N ASP A 180 -0.91 -1.88 -18.85
CA ASP A 180 -0.21 -1.89 -20.14
C ASP A 180 1.30 -1.67 -19.93
N ILE A 181 1.71 -0.68 -19.09
CA ILE A 181 3.11 -0.43 -18.76
C ILE A 181 3.76 -1.61 -18.04
N VAL A 182 3.07 -2.21 -17.06
CA VAL A 182 3.62 -3.34 -16.31
C VAL A 182 3.83 -4.53 -17.24
N MET A 183 2.86 -4.82 -18.12
CA MET A 183 3.00 -5.89 -19.11
C MET A 183 4.11 -5.62 -20.13
N GLU A 184 4.22 -4.37 -20.62
CA GLU A 184 5.23 -4.01 -21.62
C GLU A 184 6.66 -4.07 -21.05
N LYS A 185 6.86 -3.59 -19.81
CA LYS A 185 8.21 -3.46 -19.24
C LYS A 185 8.69 -4.69 -18.49
N TYR A 186 7.78 -5.47 -17.91
CA TYR A 186 8.15 -6.54 -16.98
C TYR A 186 7.61 -7.92 -17.40
N GLU A 187 6.76 -8.00 -18.44
CA GLU A 187 6.09 -9.22 -18.87
C GLU A 187 5.30 -9.93 -17.75
N GLU A 188 4.87 -9.15 -16.73
CA GLU A 188 4.18 -9.64 -15.54
C GLU A 188 2.78 -9.03 -15.42
N LYS A 189 1.88 -9.75 -14.79
CA LYS A 189 0.53 -9.26 -14.47
C LYS A 189 0.41 -9.06 -12.97
N LEU A 190 0.32 -7.80 -12.55
CA LEU A 190 0.11 -7.44 -11.17
C LEU A 190 -1.39 -7.20 -10.87
N ASP A 191 -1.81 -7.47 -9.61
CA ASP A 191 -3.11 -7.01 -9.14
C ASP A 191 -3.05 -5.49 -8.95
N ILE A 192 -4.02 -4.76 -9.52
CA ILE A 192 -4.14 -3.31 -9.37
C ILE A 192 -5.37 -3.01 -8.54
N LEU A 193 -5.16 -2.24 -7.49
CA LEU A 193 -6.16 -1.75 -6.54
C LEU A 193 -6.49 -0.30 -6.83
N TYR A 194 -7.71 0.12 -6.46
CA TYR A 194 -8.12 1.52 -6.41
C TYR A 194 -8.83 1.78 -5.09
#